data_8e80343285f1bdd337b81eec08526e7d
#
_entry.id   8e80343285f1bdd337b81eec08526e7d
#
_cell.length_a   1.000
_cell.length_b   1.000
_cell.length_c   1.000
_cell.angle_alpha   90.00
_cell.angle_beta   90.00
_cell.angle_gamma   90.00
#
_symmetry.space_group_name_H-M   'P 1'
#
loop_
_entity.id
_entity.type
_entity.pdbx_description
1 polymer ?
#
loop_
_entity_poly.entity_id
_entity_poly.type
_entity_poly.pdbx_seq_one_letter_code
_entity_poly.pdbx_strand_id
1 'polypeptide(L)'
;MAPEGNYPDDATRLQVRQVTHQAENINSYELIDADGGDLPSFEAGAHIDFYFRDGSVRQYSLCNDPADKDRYLIGVLRDINGRGGSEALHERVHPQREVFIGTPRNNFPLHEEAKRHILLAGGIGVTPMLAMAARLQSIGADFTLHYCSKSPRHAAFRRELAPMIAGGRAQLHYDGGDPTRGLDIEALLKDPEPGTHLYYCGPPGFMGAVSKFSDHWPDGTVHFEFFSAAASPKAKLTEQELVSVSDGTVGIGFQVQIASTGALYSVPNDKSIVQVLLENGINIEVSCESGLCGTCLTRYTDGDVDHQDLILDDAKRKEFFTPCCSRSKSRVLVVDL
;
A
#
# COMPACT_ATOMS: atom_id res chain seq x y z
N MET A 1 -24.67 -22.07 6.03
CA MET A 1 -24.70 -20.99 7.04
C MET A 1 -23.69 -19.95 6.59
N ALA A 2 -24.13 -18.71 6.42
CA ALA A 2 -23.18 -17.63 6.16
C ALA A 2 -22.15 -17.59 7.30
N PRO A 3 -20.85 -17.43 7.03
CA PRO A 3 -19.85 -17.35 8.08
C PRO A 3 -20.11 -16.10 8.91
N GLU A 4 -20.19 -16.28 10.24
CA GLU A 4 -20.29 -15.17 11.18
C GLU A 4 -19.02 -14.30 11.08
N GLY A 5 -19.17 -13.07 10.64
CA GLY A 5 -18.10 -12.07 10.52
C GLY A 5 -18.67 -10.71 10.15
N ASN A 6 -17.96 -9.66 10.47
CA ASN A 6 -18.34 -8.28 10.12
C ASN A 6 -17.78 -7.92 8.74
N TYR A 7 -18.46 -8.36 7.68
CA TYR A 7 -18.08 -8.12 6.29
C TYR A 7 -19.01 -7.08 5.66
N PRO A 8 -18.54 -6.22 4.73
CA PRO A 8 -19.41 -5.36 3.93
C PRO A 8 -20.42 -6.17 3.12
N ASP A 9 -21.61 -5.60 2.88
CA ASP A 9 -22.69 -6.26 2.12
C ASP A 9 -22.29 -6.56 0.66
N ASP A 10 -21.36 -5.79 0.11
CA ASP A 10 -20.82 -5.90 -1.25
C ASP A 10 -19.53 -6.75 -1.34
N ALA A 11 -19.11 -7.36 -0.22
CA ALA A 11 -17.93 -8.20 -0.20
C ALA A 11 -18.13 -9.46 -1.06
N THR A 12 -17.17 -9.71 -1.95
CA THR A 12 -17.13 -10.92 -2.78
C THR A 12 -16.58 -12.10 -1.98
N ARG A 13 -17.31 -13.21 -1.96
CA ARG A 13 -16.88 -14.45 -1.33
C ARG A 13 -16.08 -15.30 -2.33
N LEU A 14 -14.84 -15.61 -1.98
CA LEU A 14 -13.96 -16.47 -2.76
C LEU A 14 -13.47 -17.66 -1.93
N GLN A 15 -12.92 -18.66 -2.61
CA GLN A 15 -12.28 -19.81 -1.98
C GLN A 15 -10.78 -19.79 -2.26
N VAL A 16 -9.98 -20.14 -1.25
CA VAL A 16 -8.54 -20.35 -1.39
C VAL A 16 -8.31 -21.69 -2.09
N ARG A 17 -7.85 -21.68 -3.33
CA ARG A 17 -7.51 -22.88 -4.09
C ARG A 17 -6.15 -23.44 -3.66
N GLN A 18 -5.16 -22.56 -3.48
CA GLN A 18 -3.79 -22.96 -3.18
C GLN A 18 -3.10 -21.92 -2.30
N VAL A 19 -2.25 -22.41 -1.41
CA VAL A 19 -1.25 -21.62 -0.68
C VAL A 19 0.13 -22.15 -1.04
N THR A 20 1.00 -21.28 -1.53
CA THR A 20 2.35 -21.65 -1.95
C THR A 20 3.39 -20.88 -1.16
N HIS A 21 4.35 -21.62 -0.56
CA HIS A 21 5.53 -20.98 0.03
C HIS A 21 6.43 -20.43 -1.08
N GLN A 22 6.58 -19.11 -1.14
CA GLN A 22 7.34 -18.42 -2.17
C GLN A 22 8.77 -18.09 -1.74
N ALA A 23 8.93 -17.62 -0.50
CA ALA A 23 10.22 -17.24 0.07
C ALA A 23 10.11 -17.19 1.61
N GLU A 24 11.19 -16.87 2.31
CA GLU A 24 11.20 -16.73 3.76
C GLU A 24 10.16 -15.70 4.21
N ASN A 25 9.19 -16.14 5.01
CA ASN A 25 8.04 -15.35 5.48
C ASN A 25 7.09 -14.85 4.36
N ILE A 26 7.15 -15.40 3.16
CA ILE A 26 6.26 -15.01 2.06
C ILE A 26 5.52 -16.23 1.53
N ASN A 27 4.18 -16.16 1.60
CA ASN A 27 3.29 -17.09 0.93
C ASN A 27 2.50 -16.37 -0.16
N SER A 28 2.14 -17.09 -1.22
CA SER A 28 1.11 -16.65 -2.15
C SER A 28 -0.18 -17.43 -1.93
N TYR A 29 -1.31 -16.76 -2.16
CA TYR A 29 -2.65 -17.28 -2.02
C TYR A 29 -3.38 -17.13 -3.34
N GLU A 30 -3.86 -18.25 -3.86
CA GLU A 30 -4.66 -18.29 -5.07
C GLU A 30 -6.14 -18.37 -4.69
N LEU A 31 -6.89 -17.36 -5.11
CA LEU A 31 -8.30 -17.17 -4.78
C LEU A 31 -9.13 -17.40 -6.03
N ILE A 32 -10.20 -18.20 -5.92
CA ILE A 32 -11.10 -18.55 -7.02
C ILE A 32 -12.56 -18.36 -6.58
N ASP A 33 -13.45 -18.25 -7.54
CA ASP A 33 -14.86 -18.45 -7.30
C ASP A 33 -15.10 -19.92 -6.94
N ALA A 34 -15.82 -20.18 -5.82
CA ALA A 34 -16.08 -21.53 -5.34
C ALA A 34 -16.96 -22.35 -6.31
N ASP A 35 -17.77 -21.68 -7.11
CA ASP A 35 -18.66 -22.29 -8.10
C ASP A 35 -18.01 -22.37 -9.49
N GLY A 36 -16.74 -21.91 -9.63
CA GLY A 36 -15.95 -22.01 -10.86
C GLY A 36 -16.28 -20.94 -11.90
N GLY A 37 -16.89 -19.84 -11.49
CA GLY A 37 -17.16 -18.67 -12.33
C GLY A 37 -15.93 -17.83 -12.61
N ASP A 38 -16.04 -16.95 -13.61
CA ASP A 38 -15.05 -15.92 -13.87
C ASP A 38 -15.09 -14.85 -12.77
N LEU A 39 -13.93 -14.36 -12.37
CA LEU A 39 -13.78 -13.24 -11.45
C LEU A 39 -13.85 -11.90 -12.18
N PRO A 40 -14.24 -10.81 -11.51
CA PRO A 40 -14.14 -9.47 -12.08
C PRO A 40 -12.75 -9.19 -12.66
N SER A 41 -12.70 -8.60 -13.85
CA SER A 41 -11.42 -8.22 -14.47
C SER A 41 -10.72 -7.14 -13.63
N PHE A 42 -9.39 -7.14 -13.71
CA PHE A 42 -8.57 -6.12 -13.07
C PHE A 42 -7.48 -5.62 -14.03
N GLU A 43 -6.92 -4.47 -13.73
CA GLU A 43 -5.80 -3.88 -14.47
C GLU A 43 -4.49 -4.09 -13.71
N ALA A 44 -3.37 -4.10 -14.44
CA ALA A 44 -2.04 -4.17 -13.84
C ALA A 44 -1.81 -3.04 -12.83
N GLY A 45 -1.35 -3.37 -11.63
CA GLY A 45 -1.23 -2.44 -10.50
C GLY A 45 -2.42 -2.43 -9.54
N ALA A 46 -3.51 -3.15 -9.87
CA ALA A 46 -4.67 -3.25 -8.99
C ALA A 46 -4.39 -4.06 -7.73
N HIS A 47 -5.14 -3.72 -6.68
CA HIS A 47 -5.17 -4.42 -5.41
C HIS A 47 -6.60 -4.76 -4.99
N ILE A 48 -6.74 -5.66 -4.04
CA ILE A 48 -8.00 -5.99 -3.37
C ILE A 48 -7.93 -5.64 -1.89
N ASP A 49 -9.06 -5.24 -1.31
CA ASP A 49 -9.26 -5.27 0.13
C ASP A 49 -9.53 -6.71 0.56
N PHE A 50 -8.83 -7.17 1.56
CA PHE A 50 -9.07 -8.46 2.20
C PHE A 50 -9.71 -8.21 3.55
N TYR A 51 -10.93 -8.70 3.75
CA TYR A 51 -11.71 -8.49 4.96
C TYR A 51 -11.48 -9.62 5.96
N PHE A 52 -11.16 -9.25 7.19
CA PHE A 52 -11.01 -10.20 8.29
C PHE A 52 -12.29 -10.25 9.14
N ARG A 53 -12.47 -11.35 9.88
CA ARG A 53 -13.65 -11.57 10.72
C ARG A 53 -13.85 -10.51 11.81
N ASP A 54 -12.77 -9.91 12.28
CA ASP A 54 -12.77 -8.85 13.30
C ASP A 54 -13.13 -7.46 12.72
N GLY A 55 -13.46 -7.40 11.44
CA GLY A 55 -13.76 -6.16 10.71
C GLY A 55 -12.52 -5.42 10.21
N SER A 56 -11.31 -5.90 10.52
CA SER A 56 -10.10 -5.28 9.99
C SER A 56 -9.94 -5.56 8.49
N VAL A 57 -9.35 -4.59 7.77
CA VAL A 57 -9.13 -4.65 6.32
C VAL A 57 -7.64 -4.56 6.03
N ARG A 58 -7.15 -5.33 5.06
CA ARG A 58 -5.79 -5.23 4.53
C ARG A 58 -5.82 -5.26 3.01
N GLN A 59 -4.93 -4.51 2.40
CA GLN A 59 -4.80 -4.42 0.96
C GLN A 59 -3.68 -5.31 0.47
N TYR A 60 -3.94 -6.02 -0.61
CA TYR A 60 -2.95 -6.87 -1.27
C TYR A 60 -3.02 -6.68 -2.78
N SER A 61 -1.87 -6.35 -3.39
CA SER A 61 -1.77 -6.22 -4.84
C SER A 61 -2.02 -7.57 -5.53
N LEU A 62 -2.76 -7.53 -6.63
CA LEU A 62 -2.94 -8.67 -7.51
C LEU A 62 -1.65 -8.87 -8.32
N CYS A 63 -1.11 -10.08 -8.31
CA CYS A 63 0.19 -10.39 -8.90
C CYS A 63 0.16 -11.41 -10.04
N ASN A 64 -1.03 -11.94 -10.41
CA ASN A 64 -1.20 -12.75 -11.62
C ASN A 64 -1.36 -11.88 -12.88
N ASP A 65 -1.35 -12.52 -14.04
CA ASP A 65 -1.65 -11.85 -15.31
C ASP A 65 -3.08 -11.28 -15.27
N PRO A 66 -3.30 -9.99 -15.59
CA PRO A 66 -4.66 -9.43 -15.69
C PRO A 66 -5.56 -10.13 -16.72
N ALA A 67 -4.99 -10.90 -17.64
CA ALA A 67 -5.76 -11.72 -18.58
C ALA A 67 -6.36 -12.98 -17.94
N ASP A 68 -5.86 -13.44 -16.79
CA ASP A 68 -6.46 -14.54 -16.03
C ASP A 68 -7.81 -14.11 -15.46
N LYS A 69 -8.88 -14.84 -15.83
CA LYS A 69 -10.23 -14.55 -15.35
C LYS A 69 -10.72 -15.50 -14.26
N ASP A 70 -10.05 -16.64 -14.13
CA ASP A 70 -10.46 -17.73 -13.24
C ASP A 70 -9.89 -17.62 -11.83
N ARG A 71 -9.01 -16.65 -11.58
CA ARG A 71 -8.32 -16.52 -10.29
C ARG A 71 -7.77 -15.13 -10.01
N TYR A 72 -7.59 -14.85 -8.71
CA TYR A 72 -6.69 -13.82 -8.22
C TYR A 72 -5.52 -14.47 -7.48
N LEU A 73 -4.33 -13.91 -7.64
CA LEU A 73 -3.13 -14.31 -6.89
C LEU A 73 -2.63 -13.11 -6.07
N ILE A 74 -2.46 -13.30 -4.77
CA ILE A 74 -1.85 -12.31 -3.88
C ILE A 74 -0.60 -12.88 -3.23
N GLY A 75 0.40 -12.03 -2.99
CA GLY A 75 1.60 -12.36 -2.23
C GLY A 75 1.58 -11.66 -0.87
N VAL A 76 1.82 -12.39 0.20
CA VAL A 76 1.74 -11.88 1.58
C VAL A 76 3.04 -12.14 2.33
N LEU A 77 3.71 -11.07 2.71
CA LEU A 77 4.83 -11.12 3.65
C LEU A 77 4.27 -11.15 5.09
N ARG A 78 4.68 -12.14 5.88
CA ARG A 78 4.38 -12.18 7.31
C ARG A 78 5.18 -11.10 8.03
N ASP A 79 4.49 -10.07 8.49
CA ASP A 79 5.07 -8.98 9.26
C ASP A 79 4.67 -9.12 10.75
N ILE A 80 5.61 -9.55 11.57
CA ILE A 80 5.42 -9.74 13.03
C ILE A 80 5.34 -8.42 13.81
N ASN A 81 5.77 -7.32 13.20
CA ASN A 81 5.68 -5.99 13.79
C ASN A 81 4.49 -5.18 13.23
N GLY A 82 3.71 -5.81 12.35
CA GLY A 82 2.55 -5.19 11.71
C GLY A 82 1.30 -5.18 12.60
N ARG A 83 0.15 -4.88 11.97
CA ARG A 83 -1.16 -4.82 12.64
C ARG A 83 -1.87 -6.20 12.72
N GLY A 84 -1.14 -7.31 12.65
CA GLY A 84 -1.62 -8.68 12.81
C GLY A 84 -2.31 -9.31 11.59
N GLY A 85 -2.70 -8.55 10.56
CA GLY A 85 -3.43 -9.09 9.40
C GLY A 85 -2.62 -10.11 8.59
N SER A 86 -1.35 -9.84 8.28
CA SER A 86 -0.48 -10.78 7.56
C SER A 86 -0.20 -12.05 8.36
N GLU A 87 -0.07 -11.96 9.69
CA GLU A 87 0.06 -13.12 10.57
C GLU A 87 -1.22 -13.97 10.56
N ALA A 88 -2.39 -13.33 10.68
CA ALA A 88 -3.68 -14.02 10.62
C ALA A 88 -3.86 -14.76 9.28
N LEU A 89 -3.42 -14.18 8.16
CA LEU A 89 -3.42 -14.85 6.85
C LEU A 89 -2.54 -16.09 6.86
N HIS A 90 -1.30 -15.98 7.32
CA HIS A 90 -0.36 -17.10 7.38
C HIS A 90 -0.81 -18.24 8.31
N GLU A 91 -1.51 -17.91 9.40
CA GLU A 91 -1.90 -18.90 10.42
C GLU A 91 -3.27 -19.53 10.17
N ARG A 92 -4.21 -18.81 9.56
CA ARG A 92 -5.63 -19.20 9.54
C ARG A 92 -6.20 -19.43 8.15
N VAL A 93 -5.51 -18.98 7.10
CA VAL A 93 -5.98 -19.10 5.72
C VAL A 93 -5.27 -20.27 5.03
N HIS A 94 -6.04 -21.31 4.73
CA HIS A 94 -5.57 -22.56 4.15
C HIS A 94 -6.41 -22.92 2.91
N PRO A 95 -5.97 -23.83 2.05
CA PRO A 95 -6.78 -24.34 0.95
C PRO A 95 -8.19 -24.74 1.38
N GLN A 96 -9.17 -24.49 0.54
CA GLN A 96 -10.60 -24.69 0.74
C GLN A 96 -11.25 -23.70 1.74
N ARG A 97 -10.49 -22.76 2.32
CA ARG A 97 -11.04 -21.72 3.18
C ARG A 97 -11.77 -20.67 2.36
N GLU A 98 -12.94 -20.27 2.80
CA GLU A 98 -13.64 -19.10 2.28
C GLU A 98 -13.02 -17.83 2.84
N VAL A 99 -12.87 -16.84 1.96
CA VAL A 99 -12.36 -15.50 2.24
C VAL A 99 -13.27 -14.46 1.63
N PHE A 100 -13.23 -13.25 2.17
CA PHE A 100 -14.05 -12.13 1.70
C PHE A 100 -13.15 -10.99 1.24
N ILE A 101 -13.40 -10.49 0.05
CA ILE A 101 -12.61 -9.44 -0.57
C ILE A 101 -13.50 -8.33 -1.12
N GLY A 102 -12.93 -7.14 -1.29
CA GLY A 102 -13.52 -6.06 -2.07
C GLY A 102 -13.28 -6.23 -3.56
N THR A 103 -14.04 -5.53 -4.39
CA THR A 103 -13.78 -5.41 -5.83
C THR A 103 -12.38 -4.85 -6.08
N PRO A 104 -11.63 -5.37 -7.08
CA PRO A 104 -10.33 -4.82 -7.43
C PRO A 104 -10.37 -3.33 -7.72
N ARG A 105 -9.43 -2.58 -7.15
CA ARG A 105 -9.23 -1.15 -7.38
C ARG A 105 -7.80 -0.89 -7.81
N ASN A 106 -7.59 0.13 -8.64
CA ASN A 106 -6.27 0.45 -9.15
C ASN A 106 -5.86 1.89 -8.77
N ASN A 107 -4.96 2.00 -7.78
CA ASN A 107 -4.33 3.26 -7.38
C ASN A 107 -2.88 3.37 -7.90
N PHE A 108 -2.43 2.38 -8.69
CA PHE A 108 -1.10 2.31 -9.25
C PHE A 108 -1.16 1.91 -10.74
N PRO A 109 -1.85 2.72 -11.58
CA PRO A 109 -2.13 2.38 -12.95
C PRO A 109 -0.86 2.32 -13.82
N LEU A 110 -0.83 1.38 -14.76
CA LEU A 110 0.22 1.24 -15.74
C LEU A 110 -0.06 2.13 -16.96
N HIS A 111 0.85 3.02 -17.30
CA HIS A 111 0.81 3.86 -18.51
C HIS A 111 1.38 3.06 -19.69
N GLU A 112 0.53 2.29 -20.37
CA GLU A 112 0.93 1.36 -21.44
C GLU A 112 1.55 2.06 -22.67
N GLU A 113 1.22 3.34 -22.87
CA GLU A 113 1.69 4.16 -24.00
C GLU A 113 3.15 4.63 -23.85
N ALA A 114 3.79 4.42 -22.71
CA ALA A 114 5.18 4.77 -22.51
C ALA A 114 6.10 3.96 -23.45
N LYS A 115 7.15 4.58 -23.95
CA LYS A 115 8.10 3.94 -24.86
C LYS A 115 8.89 2.83 -24.19
N ARG A 116 9.17 3.00 -22.90
CA ARG A 116 9.94 2.07 -22.08
C ARG A 116 9.48 2.10 -20.64
N HIS A 117 9.56 0.96 -19.95
CA HIS A 117 9.20 0.85 -18.54
C HIS A 117 10.37 0.30 -17.74
N ILE A 118 10.70 0.95 -16.64
CA ILE A 118 11.60 0.42 -15.61
C ILE A 118 10.75 0.05 -14.40
N LEU A 119 10.72 -1.22 -14.05
CA LEU A 119 10.02 -1.74 -12.90
C LEU A 119 11.05 -2.04 -11.80
N LEU A 120 10.97 -1.35 -10.66
CA LEU A 120 11.87 -1.56 -9.52
C LEU A 120 11.10 -2.15 -8.34
N ALA A 121 11.46 -3.36 -7.96
CA ALA A 121 10.83 -4.08 -6.86
C ALA A 121 11.79 -4.27 -5.69
N GLY A 122 11.36 -3.94 -4.47
CA GLY A 122 12.06 -4.26 -3.23
C GLY A 122 11.27 -5.27 -2.38
N GLY A 123 11.80 -6.48 -2.15
CA GLY A 123 11.13 -7.51 -1.35
C GLY A 123 9.74 -7.85 -1.85
N ILE A 124 8.71 -7.74 -0.98
CA ILE A 124 7.32 -8.04 -1.34
C ILE A 124 6.72 -7.02 -2.33
N GLY A 125 7.34 -5.86 -2.55
CA GLY A 125 6.95 -4.91 -3.59
C GLY A 125 7.05 -5.45 -5.02
N VAL A 126 7.51 -6.68 -5.19
CA VAL A 126 7.46 -7.41 -6.47
C VAL A 126 6.03 -7.73 -6.91
N THR A 127 5.05 -7.77 -5.99
CA THR A 127 3.68 -8.21 -6.31
C THR A 127 2.99 -7.36 -7.38
N PRO A 128 2.89 -6.03 -7.32
CA PRO A 128 2.31 -5.25 -8.41
C PRO A 128 3.16 -5.31 -9.69
N MET A 129 4.49 -5.43 -9.55
CA MET A 129 5.40 -5.49 -10.69
C MET A 129 5.22 -6.75 -11.54
N LEU A 130 4.77 -7.86 -10.93
CA LEU A 130 4.48 -9.10 -11.66
C LEU A 130 3.31 -8.91 -12.62
N ALA A 131 2.20 -8.34 -12.18
CA ALA A 131 1.05 -8.06 -13.03
C ALA A 131 1.40 -7.04 -14.13
N MET A 132 2.17 -5.99 -13.81
CA MET A 132 2.66 -5.03 -14.79
C MET A 132 3.58 -5.70 -15.82
N ALA A 133 4.53 -6.52 -15.39
CA ALA A 133 5.44 -7.23 -16.29
C ALA A 133 4.69 -8.21 -17.22
N ALA A 134 3.69 -8.94 -16.68
CA ALA A 134 2.85 -9.83 -17.49
C ALA A 134 2.08 -9.02 -18.55
N ARG A 135 1.46 -7.91 -18.16
CA ARG A 135 0.75 -7.03 -19.10
C ARG A 135 1.68 -6.46 -20.16
N LEU A 136 2.82 -5.89 -19.78
CA LEU A 136 3.80 -5.33 -20.71
C LEU A 136 4.34 -6.40 -21.68
N GLN A 137 4.55 -7.62 -21.20
CA GLN A 137 4.94 -8.72 -22.06
C GLN A 137 3.84 -9.09 -23.05
N SER A 138 2.57 -9.11 -22.64
CA SER A 138 1.44 -9.46 -23.51
C SER A 138 1.22 -8.46 -24.64
N ILE A 139 1.49 -7.17 -24.41
CA ILE A 139 1.37 -6.11 -25.44
C ILE A 139 2.68 -5.87 -26.20
N GLY A 140 3.75 -6.63 -25.91
CA GLY A 140 5.04 -6.50 -26.58
C GLY A 140 5.80 -5.20 -26.25
N ALA A 141 5.49 -4.56 -25.14
CA ALA A 141 6.16 -3.33 -24.71
C ALA A 141 7.61 -3.55 -24.28
N ASP A 142 8.43 -2.51 -24.36
CA ASP A 142 9.79 -2.53 -23.83
C ASP A 142 9.79 -2.28 -22.32
N PHE A 143 10.33 -3.25 -21.56
CA PHE A 143 10.48 -3.12 -20.11
C PHE A 143 11.65 -3.89 -19.55
N THR A 144 12.12 -3.46 -18.40
CA THR A 144 13.08 -4.20 -17.57
C THR A 144 12.61 -4.18 -16.12
N LEU A 145 12.54 -5.38 -15.50
CA LEU A 145 12.24 -5.55 -14.09
C LEU A 145 13.54 -5.78 -13.30
N HIS A 146 13.85 -4.90 -12.36
CA HIS A 146 14.90 -5.06 -11.38
C HIS A 146 14.28 -5.45 -10.04
N TYR A 147 14.58 -6.64 -9.56
CA TYR A 147 14.07 -7.16 -8.29
C TYR A 147 15.17 -7.26 -7.24
N CYS A 148 15.09 -6.42 -6.23
CA CYS A 148 16.02 -6.32 -5.12
C CYS A 148 15.53 -7.11 -3.91
N SER A 149 16.39 -7.95 -3.34
CA SER A 149 16.09 -8.69 -2.11
C SER A 149 17.38 -9.02 -1.36
N LYS A 150 17.25 -9.37 -0.07
CA LYS A 150 18.41 -9.67 0.78
C LYS A 150 19.22 -10.87 0.26
N SER A 151 18.54 -11.90 -0.24
CA SER A 151 19.19 -13.13 -0.74
C SER A 151 18.21 -13.97 -1.55
N PRO A 152 18.66 -15.03 -2.23
CA PRO A 152 17.77 -15.97 -2.93
C PRO A 152 16.64 -16.56 -2.05
N ARG A 153 16.86 -16.67 -0.73
CA ARG A 153 15.85 -17.18 0.22
C ARG A 153 14.72 -16.19 0.47
N HIS A 154 14.97 -14.90 0.25
CA HIS A 154 14.00 -13.81 0.45
C HIS A 154 13.35 -13.36 -0.87
N ALA A 155 13.78 -13.86 -2.02
CA ALA A 155 13.22 -13.54 -3.32
C ALA A 155 12.01 -14.43 -3.62
N ALA A 156 10.82 -13.88 -3.54
CA ALA A 156 9.57 -14.56 -3.89
C ALA A 156 9.37 -14.63 -5.40
N PHE A 157 8.47 -15.48 -5.86
CA PHE A 157 8.03 -15.60 -7.26
C PHE A 157 9.15 -15.86 -8.28
N ARG A 158 10.21 -16.52 -7.83
CA ARG A 158 11.36 -16.82 -8.71
C ARG A 158 11.01 -17.75 -9.86
N ARG A 159 10.00 -18.61 -9.70
CA ARG A 159 9.53 -19.51 -10.77
C ARG A 159 8.80 -18.74 -11.85
N GLU A 160 7.94 -17.82 -11.44
CA GLU A 160 7.18 -16.94 -12.31
C GLU A 160 8.09 -15.97 -13.07
N LEU A 161 9.14 -15.50 -12.42
CA LEU A 161 10.15 -14.62 -13.02
C LEU A 161 11.16 -15.34 -13.92
N ALA A 162 11.32 -16.66 -13.78
CA ALA A 162 12.37 -17.41 -14.50
C ALA A 162 12.34 -17.23 -16.04
N PRO A 163 11.18 -17.22 -16.72
CA PRO A 163 11.14 -16.95 -18.17
C PRO A 163 11.61 -15.54 -18.52
N MET A 164 11.25 -14.53 -17.72
CA MET A 164 11.65 -13.13 -17.93
C MET A 164 13.15 -12.94 -17.68
N ILE A 165 13.72 -13.66 -16.69
CA ILE A 165 15.15 -13.65 -16.40
C ILE A 165 15.93 -14.29 -17.58
N ALA A 166 15.47 -15.45 -18.06
CA ALA A 166 16.08 -16.12 -19.19
C ALA A 166 16.01 -15.28 -20.48
N GLY A 167 14.93 -14.50 -20.65
CA GLY A 167 14.73 -13.55 -21.75
C GLY A 167 15.43 -12.21 -21.57
N GLY A 168 16.17 -11.99 -20.48
CA GLY A 168 16.86 -10.72 -20.19
C GLY A 168 15.96 -9.55 -19.79
N ARG A 169 14.67 -9.79 -19.54
CA ARG A 169 13.68 -8.77 -19.15
C ARG A 169 13.55 -8.59 -17.64
N ALA A 170 14.07 -9.49 -16.83
CA ALA A 170 14.12 -9.38 -15.37
C ALA A 170 15.53 -9.68 -14.85
N GLN A 171 15.93 -8.97 -13.81
CA GLN A 171 17.21 -9.13 -13.12
C GLN A 171 16.99 -9.19 -11.61
N LEU A 172 17.63 -10.15 -10.94
CA LEU A 172 17.61 -10.30 -9.50
C LEU A 172 18.88 -9.69 -8.90
N HIS A 173 18.72 -8.82 -7.90
CA HIS A 173 19.81 -8.17 -7.19
C HIS A 173 19.77 -8.57 -5.71
N TYR A 174 20.90 -9.06 -5.20
CA TYR A 174 21.03 -9.52 -3.82
C TYR A 174 22.06 -8.67 -3.09
N ASP A 175 21.65 -8.04 -1.98
CA ASP A 175 22.48 -7.13 -1.20
C ASP A 175 23.07 -7.76 0.07
N GLY A 176 22.59 -8.94 0.46
CA GLY A 176 23.00 -9.59 1.72
C GLY A 176 22.54 -8.85 2.98
N GLY A 177 21.61 -7.87 2.84
CA GLY A 177 21.15 -6.98 3.91
C GLY A 177 21.94 -5.67 4.01
N ASP A 178 22.86 -5.43 3.10
CA ASP A 178 23.60 -4.16 2.95
C ASP A 178 23.23 -3.54 1.58
N PRO A 179 22.38 -2.51 1.55
CA PRO A 179 21.92 -1.89 0.30
C PRO A 179 23.03 -1.39 -0.62
N THR A 180 24.21 -1.07 -0.07
CA THR A 180 25.37 -0.59 -0.87
C THR A 180 25.99 -1.67 -1.76
N ARG A 181 25.64 -2.94 -1.52
CA ARG A 181 26.11 -4.11 -2.27
C ARG A 181 25.12 -4.62 -3.31
N GLY A 182 23.93 -4.01 -3.34
CA GLY A 182 22.83 -4.37 -4.23
C GLY A 182 22.88 -3.67 -5.58
N LEU A 183 21.70 -3.35 -6.09
CA LEU A 183 21.53 -2.55 -7.31
C LEU A 183 22.04 -1.12 -7.08
N ASP A 184 22.88 -0.65 -7.95
CA ASP A 184 23.25 0.78 -8.02
C ASP A 184 22.07 1.56 -8.62
N ILE A 185 21.16 2.02 -7.75
CA ILE A 185 19.94 2.75 -8.13
C ILE A 185 20.32 4.11 -8.74
N GLU A 186 21.36 4.77 -8.21
CA GLU A 186 21.82 6.06 -8.72
C GLU A 186 22.28 5.94 -10.17
N ALA A 187 23.15 4.98 -10.47
CA ALA A 187 23.64 4.74 -11.82
C ALA A 187 22.52 4.33 -12.79
N LEU A 188 21.54 3.51 -12.32
CA LEU A 188 20.41 3.07 -13.14
C LEU A 188 19.50 4.23 -13.54
N LEU A 189 19.24 5.16 -12.63
CA LEU A 189 18.23 6.23 -12.81
C LEU A 189 18.80 7.56 -13.26
N LYS A 190 20.13 7.68 -13.39
CA LYS A 190 20.84 8.91 -13.65
C LYS A 190 20.41 9.62 -14.94
N ASP A 191 20.29 8.88 -16.03
CA ASP A 191 20.05 9.42 -17.37
C ASP A 191 18.87 8.70 -18.04
N PRO A 192 17.60 9.06 -17.73
CA PRO A 192 16.44 8.40 -18.30
C PRO A 192 16.29 8.68 -19.79
N GLU A 193 16.06 7.65 -20.59
CA GLU A 193 15.70 7.81 -22.00
C GLU A 193 14.33 8.53 -22.13
N PRO A 194 14.15 9.46 -23.09
CA PRO A 194 12.89 10.15 -23.27
C PRO A 194 11.71 9.21 -23.53
N GLY A 195 10.65 9.34 -22.72
CA GLY A 195 9.45 8.50 -22.79
C GLY A 195 9.56 7.21 -21.95
N THR A 196 10.57 7.12 -21.07
CA THR A 196 10.66 6.06 -20.07
C THR A 196 9.80 6.42 -18.87
N HIS A 197 9.01 5.44 -18.37
CA HIS A 197 8.29 5.51 -17.10
C HIS A 197 8.92 4.57 -16.09
N LEU A 198 9.06 5.06 -14.86
CA LEU A 198 9.58 4.33 -13.70
C LEU A 198 8.42 3.93 -12.79
N TYR A 199 8.38 2.65 -12.41
CA TYR A 199 7.46 2.11 -11.40
C TYR A 199 8.26 1.49 -10.28
N TYR A 200 7.95 1.84 -9.02
CA TYR A 200 8.66 1.23 -7.91
C TYR A 200 7.78 0.97 -6.69
N CYS A 201 8.08 -0.14 -6.02
CA CYS A 201 7.43 -0.54 -4.78
C CYS A 201 8.41 -1.34 -3.91
N GLY A 202 8.41 -1.10 -2.61
CA GLY A 202 9.32 -1.78 -1.69
C GLY A 202 9.33 -1.22 -0.27
N PRO A 203 10.30 -1.62 0.57
CA PRO A 203 10.44 -1.13 1.93
C PRO A 203 10.86 0.34 1.97
N PRO A 204 10.61 1.06 3.08
CA PRO A 204 10.81 2.51 3.18
C PRO A 204 12.20 3.01 2.75
N GLY A 205 13.26 2.33 3.14
CA GLY A 205 14.62 2.71 2.74
C GLY A 205 14.87 2.61 1.23
N PHE A 206 14.32 1.57 0.59
CA PHE A 206 14.37 1.40 -0.86
C PHE A 206 13.55 2.50 -1.56
N MET A 207 12.32 2.75 -1.09
CA MET A 207 11.46 3.80 -1.61
C MET A 207 12.13 5.18 -1.56
N GLY A 208 12.74 5.52 -0.43
CA GLY A 208 13.47 6.78 -0.25
C GLY A 208 14.68 6.91 -1.18
N ALA A 209 15.41 5.82 -1.42
CA ALA A 209 16.55 5.83 -2.35
C ALA A 209 16.09 6.04 -3.79
N VAL A 210 15.04 5.30 -4.24
CA VAL A 210 14.52 5.45 -5.61
C VAL A 210 13.95 6.85 -5.82
N SER A 211 13.15 7.36 -4.88
CA SER A 211 12.60 8.72 -4.93
C SER A 211 13.69 9.77 -5.07
N LYS A 212 14.74 9.69 -4.24
CA LYS A 212 15.88 10.64 -4.28
C LYS A 212 16.59 10.64 -5.62
N PHE A 213 16.85 9.46 -6.19
CA PHE A 213 17.60 9.35 -7.45
C PHE A 213 16.75 9.50 -8.71
N SER A 214 15.42 9.60 -8.57
CA SER A 214 14.50 9.92 -9.68
C SER A 214 13.89 11.33 -9.61
N ASP A 215 14.29 12.17 -8.67
CA ASP A 215 13.75 13.52 -8.46
C ASP A 215 13.89 14.44 -9.70
N HIS A 216 14.91 14.19 -10.53
CA HIS A 216 15.16 14.94 -11.76
C HIS A 216 14.40 14.42 -12.99
N TRP A 217 13.60 13.35 -12.84
CA TRP A 217 12.83 12.79 -13.95
C TRP A 217 11.65 13.71 -14.33
N PRO A 218 11.19 13.66 -15.58
CA PRO A 218 10.05 14.46 -16.01
C PRO A 218 8.79 14.19 -15.18
N ASP A 219 8.00 15.23 -14.93
CA ASP A 219 6.73 15.10 -14.22
C ASP A 219 5.82 14.06 -14.87
N GLY A 220 5.14 13.26 -14.03
CA GLY A 220 4.22 12.22 -14.49
C GLY A 220 4.87 10.95 -15.04
N THR A 221 6.20 10.82 -14.98
CA THR A 221 6.91 9.61 -15.45
C THR A 221 7.38 8.69 -14.32
N VAL A 222 7.25 9.11 -13.06
CA VAL A 222 7.65 8.35 -11.88
C VAL A 222 6.41 7.96 -11.08
N HIS A 223 6.22 6.65 -10.89
CA HIS A 223 5.05 6.05 -10.26
C HIS A 223 5.48 5.13 -9.14
N PHE A 224 4.75 5.16 -8.02
CA PHE A 224 5.09 4.35 -6.86
C PHE A 224 3.87 3.91 -6.05
N GLU A 225 4.04 2.82 -5.33
CA GLU A 225 3.06 2.34 -4.36
C GLU A 225 3.78 1.96 -3.06
N PHE A 226 3.23 2.41 -1.92
CA PHE A 226 3.71 2.04 -0.59
C PHE A 226 2.82 0.98 0.04
N PHE A 227 3.39 -0.04 0.68
CA PHE A 227 2.62 -1.08 1.38
C PHE A 227 2.48 -0.84 2.89
N SER A 228 3.27 0.04 3.45
CA SER A 228 3.17 0.44 4.85
C SER A 228 3.52 1.91 4.98
N ALA A 229 2.81 2.63 5.84
CA ALA A 229 3.36 3.86 6.35
C ALA A 229 4.67 3.51 7.07
N ALA A 230 5.72 4.28 6.84
CA ALA A 230 6.84 4.27 7.76
C ALA A 230 6.23 4.44 9.17
N ALA A 231 6.50 3.50 10.07
CA ALA A 231 6.12 3.70 11.47
C ALA A 231 6.72 5.04 11.86
N SER A 232 5.87 6.04 12.07
CA SER A 232 6.32 7.35 12.54
C SER A 232 7.20 7.07 13.74
N PRO A 233 8.45 7.57 13.81
CA PRO A 233 9.25 7.41 14.99
C PRO A 233 8.37 7.92 16.14
N LYS A 234 8.10 7.03 17.12
CA LYS A 234 7.35 7.44 18.33
C LYS A 234 8.04 8.68 18.82
N ALA A 235 7.39 9.83 18.63
CA ALA A 235 7.91 11.10 19.09
C ALA A 235 8.18 10.91 20.58
N LYS A 236 9.42 11.14 21.00
CA LYS A 236 9.75 11.22 22.42
C LYS A 236 9.02 12.46 22.92
N LEU A 237 7.93 12.23 23.64
CA LEU A 237 7.10 13.26 24.25
C LEU A 237 7.99 14.10 25.18
N THR A 238 8.08 15.38 24.91
CA THR A 238 8.58 16.36 25.87
C THR A 238 7.42 16.68 26.83
N GLU A 239 7.74 16.84 28.12
CA GLU A 239 6.79 17.01 29.26
C GLU A 239 5.87 18.26 29.19
N GLN A 240 5.74 18.94 28.06
CA GLN A 240 5.03 20.23 27.94
C GLN A 240 3.68 20.21 27.27
N GLU A 241 3.11 19.04 26.88
CA GLU A 241 1.84 18.97 26.15
C GLU A 241 0.70 18.32 26.95
N LEU A 242 0.50 18.74 28.19
CA LEU A 242 -0.68 18.39 28.98
C LEU A 242 -1.83 19.35 28.66
N VAL A 243 -2.80 18.91 27.85
CA VAL A 243 -4.04 19.65 27.62
C VAL A 243 -5.14 19.06 28.51
N SER A 244 -5.68 19.91 29.42
CA SER A 244 -6.85 19.53 30.21
C SER A 244 -8.12 19.57 29.34
N VAL A 245 -8.82 18.43 29.25
CA VAL A 245 -10.15 18.34 28.62
C VAL A 245 -11.21 18.73 29.62
N SER A 246 -12.34 19.27 29.17
CA SER A 246 -13.41 19.87 29.99
C SER A 246 -14.15 18.92 30.96
N ASP A 247 -13.79 17.65 30.99
CA ASP A 247 -14.35 16.63 31.89
C ASP A 247 -13.39 16.13 32.98
N GLY A 248 -12.21 16.77 33.12
CA GLY A 248 -11.25 16.45 34.19
C GLY A 248 -10.32 15.24 33.87
N THR A 249 -10.38 14.64 32.70
CA THR A 249 -9.41 13.65 32.25
C THR A 249 -8.23 14.30 31.55
N VAL A 250 -7.01 14.02 32.00
CA VAL A 250 -5.77 14.49 31.36
C VAL A 250 -5.48 13.55 30.18
N GLY A 251 -5.86 13.95 28.97
CA GLY A 251 -5.57 13.25 27.73
C GLY A 251 -4.51 13.97 26.91
N ILE A 252 -3.46 13.29 26.49
CA ILE A 252 -2.49 13.80 25.54
C ILE A 252 -3.10 13.64 24.14
N GLY A 253 -3.44 14.75 23.47
CA GLY A 253 -4.08 14.74 22.15
C GLY A 253 -4.43 16.16 21.69
N PHE A 254 -5.11 16.25 20.55
CA PHE A 254 -5.64 17.49 19.98
C PHE A 254 -7.13 17.33 19.67
N GLN A 255 -7.77 18.37 19.21
CA GLN A 255 -9.18 18.32 18.80
C GLN A 255 -9.32 18.57 17.29
N VAL A 256 -10.30 17.91 16.69
CA VAL A 256 -10.75 18.20 15.33
C VAL A 256 -12.13 18.81 15.38
N GLN A 257 -12.30 19.94 14.72
CA GLN A 257 -13.59 20.63 14.55
C GLN A 257 -14.09 20.44 13.13
N ILE A 258 -15.35 20.03 13.00
CA ILE A 258 -16.01 19.97 11.70
C ILE A 258 -16.51 21.37 11.34
N ALA A 259 -16.06 21.91 10.21
CA ALA A 259 -16.38 23.30 9.82
C ALA A 259 -17.88 23.52 9.63
N SER A 260 -18.60 22.58 9.04
CA SER A 260 -20.03 22.71 8.74
C SER A 260 -20.94 22.71 9.96
N THR A 261 -20.56 21.99 11.04
CA THR A 261 -21.39 21.81 12.23
C THR A 261 -20.84 22.48 13.48
N GLY A 262 -19.54 22.82 13.49
CA GLY A 262 -18.83 23.28 14.67
C GLY A 262 -18.56 22.20 15.71
N ALA A 263 -18.91 20.96 15.45
CA ALA A 263 -18.70 19.84 16.38
C ALA A 263 -17.21 19.58 16.61
N LEU A 264 -16.83 19.33 17.87
CA LEU A 264 -15.46 19.09 18.31
C LEU A 264 -15.28 17.63 18.73
N TYR A 265 -14.23 17.00 18.25
CA TYR A 265 -13.87 15.62 18.55
C TYR A 265 -12.44 15.55 19.07
N SER A 266 -12.24 14.93 20.24
CA SER A 266 -10.91 14.72 20.80
C SER A 266 -10.22 13.56 20.11
N VAL A 267 -9.00 13.78 19.63
CA VAL A 267 -8.17 12.77 18.94
C VAL A 267 -7.02 12.39 19.87
N PRO A 268 -7.10 11.23 20.53
CA PRO A 268 -6.02 10.74 21.39
C PRO A 268 -4.81 10.28 20.56
N ASN A 269 -3.67 10.08 21.22
CA ASN A 269 -2.43 9.74 20.51
C ASN A 269 -2.42 8.36 19.86
N ASP A 270 -3.26 7.46 20.34
CA ASP A 270 -3.37 6.06 19.84
C ASP A 270 -4.39 5.88 18.71
N LYS A 271 -5.14 6.96 18.36
CA LYS A 271 -6.12 6.94 17.26
C LYS A 271 -5.79 7.96 16.18
N SER A 272 -6.11 7.61 14.93
CA SER A 272 -6.09 8.56 13.81
C SER A 272 -7.33 9.47 13.85
N ILE A 273 -7.28 10.59 13.14
CA ILE A 273 -8.45 11.47 12.93
C ILE A 273 -9.59 10.67 12.28
N VAL A 274 -9.28 9.86 11.25
CA VAL A 274 -10.27 9.02 10.57
C VAL A 274 -10.99 8.09 11.55
N GLN A 275 -10.24 7.38 12.41
CA GLN A 275 -10.84 6.46 13.39
C GLN A 275 -11.81 7.18 14.31
N VAL A 276 -11.41 8.35 14.82
CA VAL A 276 -12.28 9.15 15.71
C VAL A 276 -13.53 9.64 14.98
N LEU A 277 -13.40 10.09 13.73
CA LEU A 277 -14.54 10.58 12.94
C LEU A 277 -15.53 9.45 12.64
N LEU A 278 -15.04 8.28 12.21
CA LEU A 278 -15.89 7.11 11.95
C LEU A 278 -16.61 6.61 13.21
N GLU A 279 -15.93 6.55 14.36
CA GLU A 279 -16.53 6.18 15.66
C GLU A 279 -17.66 7.13 16.07
N ASN A 280 -17.61 8.38 15.61
CA ASN A 280 -18.64 9.39 15.88
C ASN A 280 -19.66 9.55 14.73
N GLY A 281 -19.69 8.58 13.80
CA GLY A 281 -20.69 8.55 12.72
C GLY A 281 -20.44 9.54 11.57
N ILE A 282 -19.24 10.15 11.52
CA ILE A 282 -18.83 11.00 10.41
C ILE A 282 -18.14 10.14 9.37
N ASN A 283 -18.80 9.99 8.23
CA ASN A 283 -18.29 9.17 7.15
C ASN A 283 -17.18 9.89 6.39
N ILE A 284 -16.02 9.26 6.30
CA ILE A 284 -14.88 9.69 5.50
C ILE A 284 -14.34 8.49 4.73
N GLU A 285 -14.13 8.67 3.45
CA GLU A 285 -13.56 7.59 2.64
C GLU A 285 -12.13 7.32 3.09
N VAL A 286 -11.82 6.05 3.34
CA VAL A 286 -10.48 5.61 3.75
C VAL A 286 -10.12 4.31 3.06
N SER A 287 -8.85 4.15 2.71
CA SER A 287 -8.33 2.96 2.04
C SER A 287 -7.05 2.46 2.69
N CYS A 288 -5.89 3.08 2.43
CA CYS A 288 -4.59 2.58 2.91
C CYS A 288 -4.32 2.82 4.40
N GLU A 289 -5.00 3.77 5.04
CA GLU A 289 -4.77 4.25 6.42
C GLU A 289 -3.31 4.66 6.73
N SER A 290 -2.58 5.08 5.71
CA SER A 290 -1.13 5.23 5.77
C SER A 290 -0.61 6.49 5.06
N GLY A 291 -1.51 7.38 4.59
CA GLY A 291 -1.14 8.62 3.91
C GLY A 291 -0.56 8.43 2.51
N LEU A 292 -0.91 7.34 1.83
CA LEU A 292 -0.25 6.92 0.60
C LEU A 292 -1.16 6.92 -0.63
N CYS A 293 -2.49 6.72 -0.46
CA CYS A 293 -3.41 6.56 -1.58
C CYS A 293 -4.23 7.82 -1.90
N GLY A 294 -4.27 8.79 -0.99
CA GLY A 294 -5.06 10.01 -1.16
C GLY A 294 -6.58 9.84 -1.01
N THR A 295 -7.09 8.63 -0.78
CA THR A 295 -8.54 8.38 -0.65
C THR A 295 -9.18 9.22 0.46
N CYS A 296 -8.47 9.40 1.58
CA CYS A 296 -8.93 10.21 2.71
C CYS A 296 -8.57 11.69 2.61
N LEU A 297 -8.12 12.19 1.46
CA LEU A 297 -7.69 13.58 1.30
C LEU A 297 -8.80 14.53 1.74
N THR A 298 -8.52 15.35 2.74
CA THR A 298 -9.49 16.27 3.34
C THR A 298 -8.91 17.68 3.36
N ARG A 299 -9.73 18.67 3.05
CA ARG A 299 -9.37 20.07 3.17
C ARG A 299 -9.45 20.49 4.64
N TYR A 300 -8.53 21.34 5.06
CA TYR A 300 -8.61 22.02 6.36
C TYR A 300 -8.65 23.53 6.17
N THR A 301 -9.30 24.22 7.10
CA THR A 301 -9.56 25.67 7.00
C THR A 301 -8.84 26.46 8.08
N ASP A 302 -8.46 25.81 9.18
CA ASP A 302 -7.71 26.45 10.27
C ASP A 302 -6.92 25.40 11.06
N GLY A 303 -5.81 25.83 11.66
CA GLY A 303 -4.90 24.98 12.42
C GLY A 303 -3.60 24.68 11.68
N ASP A 304 -2.64 24.08 12.38
CA ASP A 304 -1.33 23.68 11.87
C ASP A 304 -1.22 22.15 11.80
N VAL A 305 -1.15 21.62 10.59
CA VAL A 305 -1.11 20.18 10.33
C VAL A 305 0.32 19.65 10.48
N ASP A 306 0.47 18.58 11.22
CA ASP A 306 1.66 17.73 11.19
C ASP A 306 1.50 16.66 10.11
N HIS A 307 1.96 17.00 8.90
CA HIS A 307 1.85 16.15 7.73
C HIS A 307 2.72 14.90 7.86
N GLN A 308 2.09 13.73 7.86
CA GLN A 308 2.73 12.42 7.88
C GLN A 308 2.53 11.66 6.56
N ASP A 309 1.87 12.30 5.59
CA ASP A 309 1.66 11.76 4.25
C ASP A 309 2.93 11.87 3.39
N LEU A 310 2.99 11.02 2.35
CA LEU A 310 4.08 10.99 1.37
C LEU A 310 3.62 11.38 -0.05
N ILE A 311 2.37 11.88 -0.19
CA ILE A 311 1.76 12.13 -1.50
C ILE A 311 1.49 13.61 -1.79
N LEU A 312 1.51 14.45 -0.76
CA LEU A 312 1.23 15.87 -0.93
C LEU A 312 2.52 16.67 -1.09
N ASP A 313 2.56 17.48 -2.13
CA ASP A 313 3.55 18.53 -2.30
C ASP A 313 3.30 19.73 -1.38
N ASP A 314 4.26 20.64 -1.26
CA ASP A 314 4.19 21.82 -0.39
C ASP A 314 3.04 22.77 -0.75
N ALA A 315 2.56 22.77 -1.98
CA ALA A 315 1.45 23.60 -2.42
C ALA A 315 0.11 23.02 -1.89
N LYS A 316 -0.09 21.71 -2.07
CA LYS A 316 -1.28 20.99 -1.59
C LYS A 316 -1.35 20.91 -0.09
N ARG A 317 -0.22 20.80 0.62
CA ARG A 317 -0.14 20.79 2.08
C ARG A 317 -0.67 22.07 2.75
N LYS A 318 -0.79 23.16 2.02
CA LYS A 318 -1.37 24.42 2.54
C LYS A 318 -2.89 24.37 2.68
N GLU A 319 -3.56 23.46 2.00
CA GLU A 319 -5.03 23.38 1.97
C GLU A 319 -5.54 21.98 2.33
N PHE A 320 -4.75 20.95 2.09
CA PHE A 320 -5.17 19.56 2.22
C PHE A 320 -4.24 18.75 3.13
N PHE A 321 -4.79 17.70 3.71
CA PHE A 321 -4.04 16.73 4.49
C PHE A 321 -4.70 15.35 4.42
N THR A 322 -4.03 14.34 4.94
CA THR A 322 -4.54 12.97 5.00
C THR A 322 -4.84 12.58 6.45
N PRO A 323 -6.11 12.65 6.90
CA PRO A 323 -6.49 12.44 8.30
C PRO A 323 -6.27 11.01 8.81
N CYS A 324 -5.96 10.07 7.93
CA CYS A 324 -5.64 8.69 8.33
C CYS A 324 -4.28 8.55 9.02
N CYS A 325 -3.32 9.45 8.74
CA CYS A 325 -1.97 9.40 9.29
C CYS A 325 -1.47 10.72 9.86
N SER A 326 -1.89 11.86 9.30
CA SER A 326 -1.47 13.20 9.75
C SER A 326 -2.08 13.55 11.12
N ARG A 327 -1.42 14.46 11.81
CA ARG A 327 -1.85 14.94 13.13
C ARG A 327 -1.94 16.46 13.13
N SER A 328 -2.26 17.06 14.27
CA SER A 328 -2.24 18.53 14.44
C SER A 328 -1.11 18.93 15.39
N LYS A 329 -0.40 20.01 15.02
CA LYS A 329 0.50 20.76 15.90
C LYS A 329 -0.24 21.82 16.70
N SER A 330 -1.41 22.25 16.21
CA SER A 330 -2.30 23.15 16.94
C SER A 330 -3.26 22.36 17.84
N ARG A 331 -3.81 23.04 18.86
CA ARG A 331 -4.77 22.46 19.79
C ARG A 331 -6.07 22.02 19.11
N VAL A 332 -6.50 22.78 18.10
CA VAL A 332 -7.68 22.48 17.27
C VAL A 332 -7.27 22.55 15.82
N LEU A 333 -7.74 21.59 15.05
CA LEU A 333 -7.65 21.54 13.59
C LEU A 333 -9.07 21.60 13.03
N VAL A 334 -9.38 22.59 12.19
CA VAL A 334 -10.70 22.74 11.57
C VAL A 334 -10.70 22.11 10.20
N VAL A 335 -11.55 21.10 10.00
CA VAL A 335 -11.65 20.33 8.75
C VAL A 335 -12.94 20.63 8.00
N ASP A 336 -12.85 20.71 6.71
CA ASP A 336 -13.96 21.01 5.80
C ASP A 336 -14.73 19.72 5.46
N LEU A 337 -15.60 19.35 6.41
CA LEU A 337 -16.47 18.18 6.35
C LEU A 337 -17.89 18.58 6.76
#